data_ccdcff842f0296fdf00cb5a2af057c8d
#
_entry.id   ccdcff842f0296fdf00cb5a2af057c8d
#
_cell.length_a   1.000
_cell.length_b   1.000
_cell.length_c   1.000
_cell.angle_alpha   90.00
_cell.angle_beta   90.00
_cell.angle_gamma   90.00
#
_symmetry.space_group_name_H-M   'P 1'
#
loop_
_entity.id
_entity.type
_entity.pdbx_description
1 polymer ?
#
loop_
_entity_poly.entity_id
_entity_poly.type
_entity_poly.pdbx_seq_one_letter_code
_entity_poly.pdbx_strand_id
1 'polypeptide(L)'
;MFQDEGRFGRISDPRRCWAPSGLRPDVPTQVVREYTYAFAAVSPHDGTMDSLILPEVNACMMSMFLEEVATRHPDDLILMLMDQASWHKAQELKIPQNMRLVWLPAYSPQCNPVEHIWDEIREKWFANKVFDSMDAV
;
A
#
# COMPACT_ATOMS: atom_id res chain seq x y z
N MET A 1 13.67 -5.72 -2.16
CA MET A 1 12.46 -5.21 -1.48
C MET A 1 11.24 -5.61 -2.30
N PHE A 2 10.09 -5.75 -1.66
CA PHE A 2 8.79 -5.96 -2.32
C PHE A 2 7.99 -4.67 -2.25
N GLN A 3 7.39 -4.27 -3.35
CA GLN A 3 6.66 -3.03 -3.49
C GLN A 3 5.17 -3.31 -3.76
N ASP A 4 4.29 -2.43 -3.22
CA ASP A 4 2.85 -2.43 -3.48
C ASP A 4 2.21 -1.09 -3.11
N GLU A 5 0.96 -0.87 -3.58
CA GLU A 5 0.12 0.28 -3.22
C GLU A 5 -1.16 -0.14 -2.53
N GLY A 6 -1.36 0.38 -1.32
CA GLY A 6 -2.62 0.27 -0.59
C GLY A 6 -3.50 1.51 -0.79
N ARG A 7 -4.75 1.34 -1.24
CA ARG A 7 -5.73 2.44 -1.26
C ARG A 7 -6.46 2.51 0.07
N PHE A 8 -6.47 3.70 0.66
CA PHE A 8 -7.16 4.02 1.91
C PHE A 8 -8.09 5.22 1.72
N GLY A 9 -9.17 5.31 2.48
CA GLY A 9 -10.11 6.41 2.31
C GLY A 9 -11.33 6.32 3.20
N ARG A 10 -12.34 7.11 2.87
CA ARG A 10 -13.53 7.34 3.68
C ARG A 10 -14.73 6.46 3.30
N ILE A 11 -14.51 5.34 2.62
CA ILE A 11 -15.51 4.28 2.49
C ILE A 11 -15.31 3.30 3.64
N SER A 12 -16.36 3.13 4.44
CA SER A 12 -16.32 2.18 5.58
C SER A 12 -16.11 0.75 5.10
N ASP A 13 -15.35 0.00 5.88
CA ASP A 13 -15.12 -1.43 5.72
C ASP A 13 -15.73 -2.21 6.90
N PRO A 14 -17.05 -2.53 6.85
CA PRO A 14 -17.71 -3.27 7.91
C PRO A 14 -17.19 -4.70 7.98
N ARG A 15 -16.61 -5.06 9.11
CA ARG A 15 -16.06 -6.40 9.36
C ARG A 15 -16.70 -7.05 10.57
N ARG A 16 -16.59 -8.38 10.64
CA ARG A 16 -17.05 -9.14 11.79
C ARG A 16 -16.24 -8.75 13.02
N CYS A 17 -16.93 -8.57 14.14
CA CYS A 17 -16.31 -8.29 15.43
C CYS A 17 -16.89 -9.20 16.51
N TRP A 18 -16.13 -9.38 17.58
CA TRP A 18 -16.60 -10.11 18.76
C TRP A 18 -17.61 -9.27 19.54
N ALA A 19 -18.70 -9.92 19.94
CA ALA A 19 -19.72 -9.33 20.80
C ALA A 19 -20.25 -10.37 21.77
N PRO A 20 -20.81 -9.96 22.93
CA PRO A 20 -21.51 -10.87 23.84
C PRO A 20 -22.64 -11.60 23.12
N SER A 21 -22.89 -12.85 23.54
CA SER A 21 -23.99 -13.66 22.98
C SER A 21 -25.33 -12.92 23.10
N GLY A 22 -26.10 -12.89 22.01
CA GLY A 22 -27.39 -12.21 21.93
C GLY A 22 -27.33 -10.71 21.60
N LEU A 23 -26.14 -10.10 21.55
CA LEU A 23 -25.98 -8.72 21.12
C LEU A 23 -25.48 -8.67 19.66
N ARG A 24 -26.17 -7.89 18.83
CA ARG A 24 -25.71 -7.56 17.47
C ARG A 24 -25.08 -6.16 17.52
N PRO A 25 -23.78 -6.03 17.25
CA PRO A 25 -23.14 -4.72 17.23
C PRO A 25 -23.70 -3.85 16.10
N ASP A 26 -23.95 -2.58 16.40
CA ASP A 26 -24.21 -1.56 15.39
C ASP A 26 -22.87 -0.92 14.98
N VAL A 27 -22.62 -0.87 13.69
CA VAL A 27 -21.38 -0.36 13.12
C VAL A 27 -21.72 0.86 12.25
N PRO A 28 -21.11 2.02 12.50
CA PRO A 28 -21.29 3.19 11.65
C PRO A 28 -20.76 2.91 10.25
N THR A 29 -21.48 3.39 9.24
CA THR A 29 -21.08 3.23 7.84
C THR A 29 -21.17 4.56 7.11
N GLN A 30 -20.23 4.80 6.21
CA GLN A 30 -20.25 5.93 5.30
C GLN A 30 -19.74 5.52 3.92
N VAL A 31 -20.15 6.25 2.89
CA VAL A 31 -19.71 6.08 1.51
C VAL A 31 -19.28 7.44 0.97
N VAL A 32 -18.12 7.90 1.39
CA VAL A 32 -17.48 9.10 0.87
C VAL A 32 -16.31 8.67 -0.03
N ARG A 33 -16.36 9.04 -1.33
CA ARG A 33 -15.39 8.60 -2.33
C ARG A 33 -14.16 9.51 -2.37
N GLU A 34 -13.48 9.59 -1.23
CA GLU A 34 -12.20 10.27 -1.09
C GLU A 34 -11.16 9.25 -0.69
N TYR A 35 -9.99 9.27 -1.34
CA TYR A 35 -8.95 8.28 -1.18
C TYR A 35 -7.58 8.91 -1.19
N THR A 36 -6.64 8.24 -0.54
CA THR A 36 -5.20 8.40 -0.69
C THR A 36 -4.57 7.04 -0.89
N TYR A 37 -3.31 7.01 -1.26
CA TYR A 37 -2.59 5.76 -1.54
C TYR A 37 -1.32 5.71 -0.71
N ALA A 38 -1.13 4.60 -0.01
CA ALA A 38 0.11 4.29 0.67
C ALA A 38 0.97 3.43 -0.28
N PHE A 39 2.11 3.97 -0.69
CA PHE A 39 3.14 3.22 -1.39
C PHE A 39 4.08 2.65 -0.35
N ALA A 40 4.44 1.38 -0.46
CA ALA A 40 5.40 0.76 0.44
C ALA A 40 6.38 -0.14 -0.31
N ALA A 41 7.62 -0.17 0.19
CA ALA A 41 8.65 -1.10 -0.20
C ALA A 41 9.20 -1.77 1.06
N VAL A 42 9.15 -3.10 1.11
CA VAL A 42 9.50 -3.89 2.29
C VAL A 42 10.62 -4.87 1.96
N SER A 43 11.61 -4.95 2.84
CA SER A 43 12.64 -5.98 2.82
C SER A 43 12.32 -7.04 3.89
N PRO A 44 11.83 -8.22 3.53
CA PRO A 44 11.57 -9.27 4.51
C PRO A 44 12.82 -9.83 5.19
N HIS A 45 13.99 -9.55 4.62
CA HIS A 45 15.27 -10.05 5.13
C HIS A 45 15.64 -9.38 6.46
N ASP A 46 15.43 -8.07 6.57
CA ASP A 46 15.85 -7.25 7.72
C ASP A 46 14.71 -6.46 8.36
N GLY A 47 13.50 -6.52 7.78
CA GLY A 47 12.33 -5.80 8.25
C GLY A 47 12.31 -4.32 7.87
N THR A 48 13.20 -3.85 7.02
CA THR A 48 13.20 -2.47 6.53
C THR A 48 11.93 -2.19 5.73
N MET A 49 11.30 -1.06 5.98
CA MET A 49 10.12 -0.59 5.27
C MET A 49 10.26 0.90 4.95
N ASP A 50 10.15 1.23 3.68
CA ASP A 50 9.98 2.60 3.20
C ASP A 50 8.55 2.81 2.73
N SER A 51 7.97 3.96 3.06
CA SER A 51 6.62 4.29 2.63
C SER A 51 6.44 5.77 2.35
N LEU A 52 5.52 6.07 1.42
CA LEU A 52 5.01 7.41 1.13
C LEU A 52 3.49 7.36 1.01
N ILE A 53 2.84 8.43 1.46
CA ILE A 53 1.41 8.67 1.20
C ILE A 53 1.31 9.63 0.01
N LEU A 54 0.67 9.18 -1.07
CA LEU A 54 0.55 9.92 -2.32
C LEU A 54 -0.91 10.02 -2.77
N PRO A 55 -1.29 11.10 -3.46
CA PRO A 55 -2.70 11.34 -3.80
C PRO A 55 -3.24 10.42 -4.91
N GLU A 56 -2.36 9.89 -5.75
CA GLU A 56 -2.73 9.15 -6.96
C GLU A 56 -1.80 7.97 -7.19
N VAL A 57 -2.25 7.04 -8.05
CA VAL A 57 -1.45 5.92 -8.55
C VAL A 57 -1.22 6.10 -10.04
N ASN A 58 0.00 6.52 -10.40
CA ASN A 58 0.45 6.70 -11.78
C ASN A 58 1.98 6.59 -11.87
N ALA A 59 2.52 6.61 -13.09
CA ALA A 59 3.96 6.49 -13.33
C ALA A 59 4.79 7.64 -12.72
N CYS A 60 4.22 8.84 -12.58
CA CYS A 60 4.89 9.99 -11.95
C CYS A 60 5.05 9.76 -10.45
N MET A 61 3.97 9.37 -9.76
CA MET A 61 3.99 9.07 -8.32
C MET A 61 4.89 7.86 -8.02
N MET A 62 4.84 6.83 -8.86
CA MET A 62 5.73 5.69 -8.75
C MET A 62 7.19 6.10 -8.92
N SER A 63 7.52 6.94 -9.91
CA SER A 63 8.89 7.43 -10.10
C SER A 63 9.40 8.21 -8.89
N MET A 64 8.53 9.02 -8.28
CA MET A 64 8.85 9.77 -7.04
C MET A 64 9.11 8.80 -5.87
N PHE A 65 8.29 7.77 -5.73
CA PHE A 65 8.47 6.76 -4.68
C PHE A 65 9.78 5.98 -4.87
N LEU A 66 10.08 5.52 -6.09
CA LEU A 66 11.32 4.78 -6.38
C LEU A 66 12.56 5.64 -6.12
N GLU A 67 12.52 6.93 -6.47
CA GLU A 67 13.61 7.88 -6.20
C GLU A 67 13.83 8.10 -4.70
N GLU A 68 12.75 8.23 -3.93
CA GLU A 68 12.83 8.35 -2.48
C GLU A 68 13.47 7.11 -1.83
N VAL A 69 13.03 5.91 -2.23
CA VAL A 69 13.62 4.66 -1.73
C VAL A 69 15.10 4.57 -2.11
N ALA A 70 15.46 4.89 -3.36
CA ALA A 70 16.85 4.88 -3.81
C ALA A 70 17.74 5.86 -3.04
N THR A 71 17.20 7.02 -2.69
CA THR A 71 17.90 8.06 -1.91
C THR A 71 18.14 7.63 -0.46
N ARG A 72 17.22 6.88 0.12
CA ARG A 72 17.37 6.33 1.48
C ARG A 72 18.37 5.19 1.57
N HIS A 73 18.64 4.52 0.45
CA HIS A 73 19.57 3.38 0.34
C HIS A 73 20.66 3.63 -0.71
N PRO A 74 21.50 4.66 -0.55
CA PRO A 74 22.43 5.10 -1.59
C PRO A 74 23.55 4.10 -1.88
N ASP A 75 23.90 3.26 -0.90
CA ASP A 75 24.99 2.30 -0.99
C ASP A 75 24.52 0.89 -1.41
N ASP A 76 23.20 0.70 -1.57
CA ASP A 76 22.60 -0.59 -1.89
C ASP A 76 22.26 -0.71 -3.38
N LEU A 77 22.40 -1.91 -3.93
CA LEU A 77 21.75 -2.30 -5.18
C LEU A 77 20.40 -2.92 -4.86
N ILE A 78 19.34 -2.19 -5.17
CA ILE A 78 17.97 -2.56 -4.82
C ILE A 78 17.36 -3.42 -5.93
N LEU A 79 16.95 -4.64 -5.60
CA LEU A 79 16.03 -5.43 -6.41
C LEU A 79 14.61 -5.17 -5.92
N MET A 80 13.82 -4.44 -6.70
CA MET A 80 12.43 -4.10 -6.38
C MET A 80 11.48 -5.07 -7.07
N LEU A 81 10.86 -5.95 -6.29
CA LEU A 81 9.85 -6.89 -6.76
C LEU A 81 8.48 -6.23 -6.66
N MET A 82 7.75 -6.20 -7.77
CA MET A 82 6.46 -5.54 -7.88
C MET A 82 5.54 -6.27 -8.85
N ASP A 83 4.26 -5.99 -8.77
CA ASP A 83 3.28 -6.56 -9.69
C ASP A 83 3.41 -5.96 -11.10
N GLN A 84 2.56 -6.40 -12.01
CA GLN A 84 2.58 -6.00 -13.40
C GLN A 84 1.52 -4.94 -13.75
N ALA A 85 1.19 -4.05 -12.82
CA ALA A 85 0.28 -2.95 -13.10
C ALA A 85 0.78 -2.08 -14.26
N SER A 86 -0.14 -1.45 -14.97
CA SER A 86 0.19 -0.70 -16.20
C SER A 86 1.14 0.48 -15.96
N TRP A 87 1.01 1.16 -14.83
CA TRP A 87 1.90 2.28 -14.45
C TRP A 87 3.31 1.82 -14.05
N HIS A 88 3.49 0.57 -13.62
CA HIS A 88 4.80 -0.03 -13.36
C HIS A 88 5.59 -0.30 -14.64
N LYS A 89 4.87 -0.49 -15.77
CA LYS A 89 5.45 -0.76 -17.10
C LYS A 89 5.39 0.45 -18.04
N ALA A 90 4.98 1.61 -17.52
CA ALA A 90 4.89 2.82 -18.33
C ALA A 90 6.27 3.24 -18.85
N GLN A 91 6.34 3.72 -20.08
CA GLN A 91 7.59 4.20 -20.69
C GLN A 91 8.16 5.43 -19.97
N GLU A 92 7.31 6.21 -19.32
CA GLU A 92 7.67 7.39 -18.55
C GLU A 92 8.23 7.08 -17.17
N LEU A 93 8.17 5.82 -16.72
CA LEU A 93 8.66 5.41 -15.40
C LEU A 93 10.19 5.62 -15.31
N LYS A 94 10.59 6.44 -14.36
CA LYS A 94 12.00 6.70 -14.06
C LYS A 94 12.49 5.72 -13.01
N ILE A 95 13.47 4.91 -13.40
CA ILE A 95 14.07 3.92 -12.51
C ILE A 95 15.45 4.44 -12.07
N PRO A 96 15.72 4.58 -10.76
CA PRO A 96 17.01 4.99 -10.23
C PRO A 96 18.15 4.07 -10.66
N GLN A 97 19.40 4.60 -10.71
CA GLN A 97 20.55 3.85 -11.19
C GLN A 97 20.92 2.64 -10.31
N ASN A 98 20.69 2.76 -9.00
CA ASN A 98 20.96 1.70 -8.02
C ASN A 98 19.77 0.73 -7.85
N MET A 99 18.77 0.77 -8.76
CA MET A 99 17.58 -0.08 -8.68
C MET A 99 17.38 -0.92 -9.93
N ARG A 100 16.81 -2.12 -9.75
CA ARG A 100 16.33 -3.00 -10.83
C ARG A 100 14.95 -3.50 -10.47
N LEU A 101 14.02 -3.41 -11.42
CA LEU A 101 12.65 -3.92 -11.25
C LEU A 101 12.59 -5.40 -11.63
N VAL A 102 11.90 -6.17 -10.81
CA VAL A 102 11.65 -7.59 -11.03
C VAL A 102 10.14 -7.83 -10.91
N TRP A 103 9.56 -8.45 -11.93
CA TRP A 103 8.12 -8.65 -11.99
C TRP A 103 7.69 -9.90 -11.25
N LEU A 104 6.74 -9.75 -10.33
CA LEU A 104 6.03 -10.88 -9.76
C LEU A 104 5.14 -11.56 -10.83
N PRO A 105 4.82 -12.84 -10.68
CA PRO A 105 3.85 -13.49 -11.56
C PRO A 105 2.52 -12.73 -11.57
N ALA A 106 1.87 -12.69 -12.72
CA ALA A 106 0.56 -12.04 -12.83
C ALA A 106 -0.46 -12.74 -11.92
N TYR A 107 -1.38 -11.96 -11.34
CA TYR A 107 -2.45 -12.46 -10.46
C TYR A 107 -1.96 -13.28 -9.26
N SER A 108 -0.85 -12.92 -8.68
CA SER A 108 -0.23 -13.66 -7.57
C SER A 108 0.03 -12.77 -6.34
N PRO A 109 -1.02 -12.18 -5.72
CA PRO A 109 -0.85 -11.31 -4.54
C PRO A 109 -0.22 -12.07 -3.36
N GLN A 110 -0.44 -13.38 -3.25
CA GLN A 110 0.19 -14.22 -2.24
C GLN A 110 1.72 -14.25 -2.29
N CYS A 111 2.32 -13.80 -3.40
CA CYS A 111 3.78 -13.69 -3.54
C CYS A 111 4.30 -12.33 -3.04
N ASN A 112 3.42 -11.38 -2.68
CA ASN A 112 3.80 -10.06 -2.21
C ASN A 112 3.53 -9.92 -0.70
N PRO A 113 4.55 -9.89 0.15
CA PRO A 113 4.37 -9.75 1.59
C PRO A 113 3.76 -8.40 2.01
N VAL A 114 3.81 -7.37 1.17
CA VAL A 114 3.22 -6.05 1.44
C VAL A 114 1.71 -6.13 1.56
N GLU A 115 1.06 -7.04 0.84
CA GLU A 115 -0.39 -7.29 0.94
C GLU A 115 -0.83 -7.63 2.36
N HIS A 116 -0.02 -8.39 3.10
CA HIS A 116 -0.30 -8.69 4.51
C HIS A 116 -0.23 -7.46 5.40
N ILE A 117 0.61 -6.49 5.06
CA ILE A 117 0.69 -5.21 5.79
C ILE A 117 -0.59 -4.41 5.57
N TRP A 118 -1.09 -4.37 4.33
CA TRP A 118 -2.35 -3.70 4.03
C TRP A 118 -3.53 -4.35 4.74
N ASP A 119 -3.58 -5.68 4.78
CA ASP A 119 -4.63 -6.41 5.50
C ASP A 119 -4.59 -6.11 7.00
N GLU A 120 -3.41 -6.09 7.60
CA GLU A 120 -3.22 -5.78 9.01
C GLU A 120 -3.62 -4.33 9.35
N ILE A 121 -3.26 -3.37 8.49
CA ILE A 121 -3.67 -1.97 8.64
C ILE A 121 -5.18 -1.84 8.53
N ARG A 122 -5.80 -2.45 7.52
CA ARG A 122 -7.26 -2.42 7.35
C ARG A 122 -7.98 -3.06 8.53
N GLU A 123 -7.50 -4.17 9.05
CA GLU A 123 -8.10 -4.86 10.19
C GLU A 123 -8.01 -4.06 11.48
N LYS A 124 -6.84 -3.50 11.79
CA LYS A 124 -6.61 -2.82 13.07
C LYS A 124 -7.09 -1.38 13.10
N TRP A 125 -6.97 -0.67 11.99
CA TRP A 125 -7.13 0.78 11.97
C TRP A 125 -8.35 1.27 11.20
N PHE A 126 -8.85 0.50 10.23
CA PHE A 126 -9.97 0.88 9.37
C PHE A 126 -11.25 0.09 9.64
N ALA A 127 -11.15 -1.15 10.13
CA ALA A 127 -12.31 -2.00 10.37
C ALA A 127 -13.33 -1.33 11.29
N ASN A 128 -14.60 -1.27 10.85
CA ASN A 128 -15.72 -0.74 11.62
C ASN A 128 -15.56 0.74 12.04
N LYS A 129 -14.79 1.52 11.30
CA LYS A 129 -14.58 2.95 11.56
C LYS A 129 -15.13 3.81 10.43
N VAL A 130 -15.44 5.05 10.78
CA VAL A 130 -15.72 6.16 9.85
C VAL A 130 -14.73 7.28 10.12
N PHE A 131 -14.35 8.02 9.09
CA PHE A 131 -13.39 9.11 9.17
C PHE A 131 -14.03 10.41 8.70
N ASP A 132 -13.95 11.46 9.52
CA ASP A 132 -14.59 12.74 9.24
C ASP A 132 -13.86 13.56 8.17
N SER A 133 -12.57 13.29 7.94
CA SER A 133 -11.75 13.96 6.93
C SER A 133 -10.70 13.01 6.36
N MET A 134 -10.02 13.42 5.29
CA MET A 134 -8.84 12.70 4.77
C MET A 134 -7.63 12.82 5.70
N ASP A 135 -7.54 13.89 6.49
CA ASP A 135 -6.47 14.05 7.50
C ASP A 135 -6.61 13.05 8.65
N ALA A 136 -7.80 12.45 8.82
CA ALA A 136 -8.04 11.41 9.82
C ALA A 136 -7.78 9.98 9.29
N VAL A 137 -7.64 9.83 7.97
CA VAL A 137 -7.32 8.57 7.30
C VAL A 137 -5.83 8.29 7.37
#